data_88fef7e95ffc6e9e71eb42f4858d3b75
#
_entry.id   88fef7e95ffc6e9e71eb42f4858d3b75
#
_cell.length_a   1.000
_cell.length_b   1.000
_cell.length_c   1.000
_cell.angle_alpha   90.00
_cell.angle_beta   90.00
_cell.angle_gamma   90.00
#
_symmetry.space_group_name_H-M   'P 1'
#
loop_
_entity.id
_entity.type
_entity.pdbx_description
1 polymer ?
#
loop_
_entity_poly.entity_id
_entity_poly.type
_entity_poly.pdbx_seq_one_letter_code
_entity_poly.pdbx_strand_id
1 'polypeptide(L)'
;MMNRRDFMKLSAASAVTMGAVAGMAPASFAENAGVHTDAEVQAMVAEELRLSREVAFYPAAFRGDFDKFYVLFHKLSRAQYEKVDGAAAPGINASHYDMCVALTNARKALRQIKDPKSTVWEIWGDQMAVESPLPTNWENCYDNEGFRPFLNPYLLRDQGKVKGNVIIIAGGGSTHRNNVVEGYPVAEFFNKNGYNAFVLQRRGNPYAAVDQRLDLARAIRYIRHNASEKHIGKTDIMIAVGFSAGGMNVMQVVADQFGTTNTPDKVYPSYVCDAVDYESADLNVAIPIYGLFVTGLDFTKNPNLPPVFGVVGQKDGLSAMMLPSLPECANTFKDFSFYLAPDAPHGVGLGTGTKGYVDYYTQIAQWPDMAVNFIESRLGLVEKKIDMDSVGFAW
;
A
#
# COMPACT_ATOMS: atom_id res chain seq x y z
N MET A 1 0.20 25.24 14.33
CA MET A 1 -0.41 24.13 15.08
C MET A 1 -1.87 24.49 15.36
N MET A 2 -2.79 23.76 14.76
CA MET A 2 -4.21 23.92 15.01
C MET A 2 -4.52 23.40 16.41
N ASN A 3 -5.21 24.16 17.25
CA ASN A 3 -5.51 23.74 18.61
C ASN A 3 -6.68 22.75 18.66
N ARG A 4 -6.80 22.02 19.77
CA ARG A 4 -7.81 20.97 20.00
C ARG A 4 -9.27 21.45 19.81
N ARG A 5 -9.54 22.73 20.06
CA ARG A 5 -10.88 23.35 19.93
C ARG A 5 -11.24 23.61 18.46
N ASP A 6 -10.26 24.00 17.65
CA ASP A 6 -10.49 24.27 16.22
C ASP A 6 -10.66 22.97 15.45
N PHE A 7 -9.96 21.90 15.88
CA PHE A 7 -10.15 20.56 15.38
C PHE A 7 -11.54 19.99 15.65
N MET A 8 -12.05 20.19 16.87
CA MET A 8 -13.41 19.75 17.25
C MET A 8 -14.50 20.48 16.45
N LYS A 9 -14.25 21.73 16.04
CA LYS A 9 -15.18 22.48 15.17
C LYS A 9 -15.18 21.96 13.73
N LEU A 10 -14.04 21.51 13.22
CA LEU A 10 -13.97 20.88 11.90
C LEU A 10 -14.67 19.51 11.88
N SER A 11 -14.52 18.71 12.93
CA SER A 11 -15.20 17.42 13.04
C SER A 11 -16.73 17.58 13.18
N ALA A 12 -17.18 18.63 13.88
CA ALA A 12 -18.60 18.97 13.96
C ALA A 12 -19.18 19.46 12.63
N ALA A 13 -18.40 20.17 11.82
CA ALA A 13 -18.81 20.60 10.47
C ALA A 13 -18.92 19.42 9.49
N SER A 14 -18.07 18.39 9.64
CA SER A 14 -18.18 17.15 8.86
C SER A 14 -19.41 16.32 9.26
N ALA A 15 -19.79 16.35 10.54
CA ALA A 15 -21.00 15.66 11.03
C ALA A 15 -22.31 16.28 10.49
N VAL A 16 -22.32 17.58 10.20
CA VAL A 16 -23.51 18.27 9.64
C VAL A 16 -23.73 17.92 8.17
N THR A 17 -22.68 17.58 7.41
CA THR A 17 -22.82 17.08 6.04
C THR A 17 -23.25 15.59 5.99
N MET A 18 -23.05 14.82 7.05
CA MET A 18 -23.55 13.45 7.14
C MET A 18 -25.09 13.37 7.34
N GLY A 19 -25.72 14.39 7.88
CA GLY A 19 -27.17 14.42 8.10
C GLY A 19 -28.03 14.45 6.83
N ALA A 20 -27.44 14.77 5.68
CA ALA A 20 -28.15 14.85 4.39
C ALA A 20 -28.05 13.56 3.55
N VAL A 21 -27.19 12.61 3.90
CA VAL A 21 -27.03 11.33 3.22
C VAL A 21 -27.60 10.16 4.03
N ALA A 22 -28.01 10.39 5.26
CA ALA A 22 -28.64 9.39 6.15
C ALA A 22 -30.04 8.90 5.69
N GLY A 23 -30.54 9.39 4.55
CA GLY A 23 -31.79 8.94 3.93
C GLY A 23 -31.67 7.77 2.94
N MET A 24 -30.44 7.39 2.56
CA MET A 24 -30.21 6.15 1.87
C MET A 24 -29.72 5.13 2.89
N ALA A 25 -30.65 4.33 3.43
CA ALA A 25 -30.29 3.07 4.05
C ALA A 25 -29.30 2.37 3.11
N PRO A 26 -28.22 1.75 3.61
CA PRO A 26 -27.38 0.95 2.76
C PRO A 26 -28.30 -0.08 2.11
N ALA A 27 -28.57 0.09 0.82
CA ALA A 27 -29.22 -0.94 0.03
C ALA A 27 -28.44 -2.20 0.39
N SER A 28 -29.15 -3.25 0.78
CA SER A 28 -28.61 -4.55 1.10
C SER A 28 -27.79 -5.02 -0.11
N PHE A 29 -26.49 -4.75 -0.11
CA PHE A 29 -25.55 -5.24 -1.12
C PHE A 29 -25.28 -6.75 -0.99
N ALA A 30 -26.02 -7.41 -0.12
CA ALA A 30 -25.99 -8.85 0.05
C ALA A 30 -27.18 -9.45 -0.71
N GLU A 31 -26.95 -10.00 -1.86
CA GLU A 31 -27.73 -11.11 -2.44
C GLU A 31 -27.93 -11.11 -3.96
N ASN A 32 -27.45 -10.14 -4.72
CA ASN A 32 -27.48 -10.29 -6.17
C ASN A 32 -26.04 -10.37 -6.71
N ALA A 33 -25.59 -11.58 -7.02
CA ALA A 33 -24.43 -11.82 -7.88
C ALA A 33 -24.76 -11.38 -9.33
N GLY A 34 -25.19 -10.12 -9.49
CA GLY A 34 -25.43 -9.47 -10.75
C GLY A 34 -24.11 -8.90 -11.28
N VAL A 35 -24.00 -8.84 -12.59
CA VAL A 35 -22.89 -8.14 -13.26
C VAL A 35 -23.03 -6.66 -12.95
N HIS A 36 -22.04 -6.09 -12.23
CA HIS A 36 -21.98 -4.67 -11.95
C HIS A 36 -21.53 -3.90 -13.19
N THR A 37 -22.10 -2.72 -13.40
CA THR A 37 -21.63 -1.79 -14.44
C THR A 37 -20.33 -1.13 -14.00
N ASP A 38 -19.51 -0.66 -14.95
CA ASP A 38 -18.27 0.05 -14.65
C ASP A 38 -18.51 1.28 -13.74
N ALA A 39 -19.66 1.96 -13.91
CA ALA A 39 -20.02 3.10 -13.07
C ALA A 39 -20.31 2.68 -11.62
N GLU A 40 -20.99 1.56 -11.39
CA GLU A 40 -21.25 1.02 -10.05
C GLU A 40 -19.93 0.62 -9.36
N VAL A 41 -19.03 -0.06 -10.08
CA VAL A 41 -17.72 -0.44 -9.55
C VAL A 41 -16.89 0.79 -9.19
N GLN A 42 -16.89 1.81 -10.06
CA GLN A 42 -16.21 3.08 -9.77
C GLN A 42 -16.80 3.78 -8.54
N ALA A 43 -18.11 3.76 -8.37
CA ALA A 43 -18.75 4.32 -7.19
C ALA A 43 -18.38 3.55 -5.91
N MET A 44 -18.33 2.21 -5.97
CA MET A 44 -17.91 1.37 -4.84
C MET A 44 -16.44 1.62 -4.46
N VAL A 45 -15.55 1.76 -5.44
CA VAL A 45 -14.15 2.11 -5.22
C VAL A 45 -14.03 3.50 -4.59
N ALA A 46 -14.77 4.49 -5.12
CA ALA A 46 -14.77 5.85 -4.57
C ALA A 46 -15.25 5.89 -3.11
N GLU A 47 -16.26 5.08 -2.75
CA GLU A 47 -16.75 4.99 -1.38
C GLU A 47 -15.76 4.29 -0.44
N GLU A 48 -15.12 3.19 -0.87
CA GLU A 48 -14.03 2.55 -0.10
C GLU A 48 -12.89 3.54 0.15
N LEU A 49 -12.52 4.30 -0.87
CA LEU A 49 -11.53 5.36 -0.78
C LEU A 49 -11.90 6.43 0.25
N ARG A 50 -13.13 6.91 0.18
CA ARG A 50 -13.66 7.91 1.12
C ARG A 50 -13.62 7.39 2.56
N LEU A 51 -14.10 6.18 2.79
CA LEU A 51 -14.13 5.55 4.12
C LEU A 51 -12.71 5.26 4.64
N SER A 52 -11.82 4.80 3.76
CA SER A 52 -10.41 4.59 4.12
C SER A 52 -9.72 5.89 4.54
N ARG A 53 -10.07 7.02 3.91
CA ARG A 53 -9.60 8.36 4.30
C ARG A 53 -9.98 8.67 5.73
N GLU A 54 -11.25 8.52 6.02
CA GLU A 54 -11.78 8.90 7.32
C GLU A 54 -11.23 8.01 8.43
N VAL A 55 -11.13 6.71 8.19
CA VAL A 55 -10.54 5.77 9.15
C VAL A 55 -9.04 6.03 9.35
N ALA A 56 -8.28 6.29 8.29
CA ALA A 56 -6.85 6.58 8.40
C ALA A 56 -6.54 7.92 9.09
N PHE A 57 -7.45 8.89 9.01
CA PHE A 57 -7.29 10.18 9.66
C PHE A 57 -7.30 10.07 11.19
N TYR A 58 -8.16 9.22 11.76
CA TYR A 58 -8.27 9.08 13.20
C TYR A 58 -7.00 8.56 13.88
N PRO A 59 -6.32 7.53 13.35
CA PRO A 59 -5.08 7.07 13.94
C PRO A 59 -4.00 8.15 14.05
N ALA A 60 -3.87 9.00 13.04
CA ALA A 60 -2.91 10.10 13.05
C ALA A 60 -3.28 11.20 14.06
N ALA A 61 -4.57 11.45 14.26
CA ALA A 61 -5.07 12.44 15.20
C ALA A 61 -5.00 11.98 16.66
N PHE A 62 -5.08 10.68 16.90
CA PHE A 62 -5.17 10.06 18.22
C PHE A 62 -4.00 9.12 18.52
N ARG A 63 -2.78 9.49 18.13
CA ARG A 63 -1.57 8.71 18.42
C ARG A 63 -1.56 8.24 19.88
N GLY A 64 -1.52 6.93 20.09
CA GLY A 64 -1.55 6.27 21.41
C GLY A 64 -2.90 5.68 21.83
N ASP A 65 -4.01 6.09 21.20
CA ASP A 65 -5.34 5.53 21.50
C ASP A 65 -5.89 4.66 20.35
N PHE A 66 -5.16 4.59 19.24
CA PHE A 66 -5.55 3.84 18.05
C PHE A 66 -5.70 2.34 18.33
N ASP A 67 -4.74 1.76 19.04
CA ASP A 67 -4.78 0.35 19.41
C ASP A 67 -6.01 0.03 20.27
N LYS A 68 -6.34 0.92 21.20
CA LYS A 68 -7.55 0.78 22.04
C LYS A 68 -8.83 0.83 21.22
N PHE A 69 -8.88 1.71 20.22
CA PHE A 69 -10.03 1.85 19.33
C PHE A 69 -10.30 0.55 18.57
N TYR A 70 -9.29 -0.06 17.97
CA TYR A 70 -9.46 -1.31 17.21
C TYR A 70 -9.85 -2.49 18.10
N VAL A 71 -9.28 -2.57 19.28
CA VAL A 71 -9.71 -3.55 20.29
C VAL A 71 -11.21 -3.38 20.61
N LEU A 72 -11.65 -2.14 20.84
CA LEU A 72 -13.05 -1.86 21.14
C LEU A 72 -13.96 -2.17 19.95
N PHE A 73 -13.59 -1.77 18.74
CA PHE A 73 -14.35 -2.02 17.52
C PHE A 73 -14.61 -3.51 17.29
N HIS A 74 -13.62 -4.38 17.54
CA HIS A 74 -13.75 -5.81 17.28
C HIS A 74 -14.34 -6.61 18.45
N LYS A 75 -14.22 -6.12 19.66
CA LYS A 75 -14.70 -6.84 20.88
C LYS A 75 -16.10 -6.43 21.33
N LEU A 76 -16.55 -5.25 20.97
CA LEU A 76 -17.81 -4.70 21.45
C LEU A 76 -18.83 -4.52 20.31
N SER A 77 -20.09 -4.84 20.60
CA SER A 77 -21.20 -4.39 19.74
C SER A 77 -21.31 -2.86 19.79
N ARG A 78 -21.99 -2.24 18.82
CA ARG A 78 -22.23 -0.80 18.80
C ARG A 78 -22.82 -0.30 20.14
N ALA A 79 -23.82 -1.00 20.67
CA ALA A 79 -24.46 -0.63 21.94
C ALA A 79 -23.54 -0.76 23.16
N GLN A 80 -22.60 -1.70 23.13
CA GLN A 80 -21.56 -1.81 24.17
C GLN A 80 -20.51 -0.72 24.01
N TYR A 81 -20.15 -0.40 22.77
CA TYR A 81 -19.19 0.64 22.45
C TYR A 81 -19.69 2.04 22.91
N GLU A 82 -20.96 2.36 22.69
CA GLU A 82 -21.58 3.62 23.14
C GLU A 82 -21.56 3.79 24.67
N LYS A 83 -21.46 2.67 25.42
CA LYS A 83 -21.37 2.68 26.88
C LYS A 83 -19.93 2.76 27.41
N VAL A 84 -18.94 2.59 26.53
CA VAL A 84 -17.55 2.77 26.92
C VAL A 84 -17.30 4.25 27.12
N ASP A 85 -17.09 4.64 28.36
CA ASP A 85 -16.80 6.02 28.72
C ASP A 85 -15.56 6.51 27.95
N GLY A 86 -15.62 7.75 27.47
CA GLY A 86 -14.56 8.40 26.72
C GLY A 86 -13.17 8.40 27.39
N ALA A 87 -13.08 7.96 28.65
CA ALA A 87 -11.83 7.73 29.36
C ALA A 87 -10.97 6.62 28.76
N ALA A 88 -11.55 5.62 28.08
CA ALA A 88 -10.81 4.51 27.46
C ALA A 88 -10.17 4.89 26.11
N ALA A 89 -10.83 5.77 25.36
CA ALA A 89 -10.34 6.31 24.09
C ALA A 89 -10.93 7.72 23.85
N PRO A 90 -10.37 8.77 24.44
CA PRO A 90 -10.92 10.12 24.36
C PRO A 90 -10.99 10.62 22.92
N GLY A 91 -12.18 11.03 22.48
CA GLY A 91 -12.44 11.54 21.14
C GLY A 91 -12.83 10.46 20.12
N ILE A 92 -12.89 9.20 20.50
CA ILE A 92 -13.43 8.10 19.71
C ILE A 92 -14.85 7.83 20.21
N ASN A 93 -15.80 7.77 19.30
CA ASN A 93 -17.24 7.64 19.61
C ASN A 93 -17.94 6.66 18.63
N ALA A 94 -19.25 6.50 18.80
CA ALA A 94 -20.04 5.59 17.98
C ALA A 94 -19.93 5.83 16.47
N SER A 95 -19.68 7.06 16.02
CA SER A 95 -19.50 7.34 14.59
C SER A 95 -18.23 6.71 14.00
N HIS A 96 -17.19 6.56 14.80
CA HIS A 96 -15.98 5.84 14.39
C HIS A 96 -16.23 4.34 14.22
N TYR A 97 -17.01 3.78 15.14
CA TYR A 97 -17.46 2.39 15.03
C TYR A 97 -18.24 2.16 13.73
N ASP A 98 -19.24 3.01 13.48
CA ASP A 98 -20.07 2.93 12.28
C ASP A 98 -19.25 3.08 10.98
N MET A 99 -18.25 3.95 10.98
CA MET A 99 -17.31 4.10 9.87
C MET A 99 -16.49 2.85 9.60
N CYS A 100 -15.97 2.20 10.64
CA CYS A 100 -15.21 0.95 10.49
C CYS A 100 -16.10 -0.19 9.97
N VAL A 101 -17.36 -0.25 10.41
CA VAL A 101 -18.36 -1.18 9.86
C VAL A 101 -18.61 -0.90 8.38
N ALA A 102 -18.84 0.36 8.01
CA ALA A 102 -19.08 0.77 6.64
C ALA A 102 -17.88 0.43 5.73
N LEU A 103 -16.65 0.73 6.16
CA LEU A 103 -15.43 0.38 5.43
C LEU A 103 -15.27 -1.13 5.25
N THR A 104 -15.53 -1.91 6.30
CA THR A 104 -15.50 -3.37 6.24
C THR A 104 -16.51 -3.91 5.23
N ASN A 105 -17.72 -3.36 5.22
CA ASN A 105 -18.77 -3.75 4.28
C ASN A 105 -18.44 -3.34 2.83
N ALA A 106 -17.92 -2.13 2.61
CA ALA A 106 -17.48 -1.67 1.30
C ALA A 106 -16.39 -2.59 0.71
N ARG A 107 -15.42 -3.00 1.54
CA ARG A 107 -14.39 -3.96 1.14
C ARG A 107 -14.92 -5.35 0.85
N LYS A 108 -15.89 -5.83 1.64
CA LYS A 108 -16.57 -7.11 1.35
C LYS A 108 -17.29 -7.06 0.00
N ALA A 109 -18.00 -5.98 -0.28
CA ALA A 109 -18.71 -5.81 -1.53
C ALA A 109 -17.76 -5.81 -2.73
N LEU A 110 -16.65 -5.04 -2.66
CA LEU A 110 -15.62 -5.02 -3.70
C LEU A 110 -15.01 -6.40 -3.98
N ARG A 111 -14.83 -7.24 -2.95
CA ARG A 111 -14.31 -8.60 -3.10
C ARG A 111 -15.27 -9.56 -3.81
N GLN A 112 -16.55 -9.32 -3.71
CA GLN A 112 -17.59 -10.17 -4.35
C GLN A 112 -17.79 -9.85 -5.83
N ILE A 113 -17.18 -8.76 -6.33
CA ILE A 113 -17.26 -8.41 -7.74
C ILE A 113 -16.36 -9.36 -8.53
N LYS A 114 -16.98 -10.32 -9.20
CA LYS A 114 -16.31 -11.28 -10.11
C LYS A 114 -16.35 -10.82 -11.58
N ASP A 115 -16.73 -9.58 -11.84
CA ASP A 115 -16.83 -9.04 -13.18
C ASP A 115 -15.43 -8.88 -13.80
N PRO A 116 -15.15 -9.44 -14.98
CA PRO A 116 -13.90 -9.22 -15.70
C PRO A 116 -13.64 -7.76 -16.08
N LYS A 117 -14.68 -6.91 -16.06
CA LYS A 117 -14.56 -5.45 -16.21
C LYS A 117 -14.33 -4.72 -14.89
N SER A 118 -14.29 -5.43 -13.75
CA SER A 118 -14.04 -4.85 -12.44
C SER A 118 -12.71 -4.11 -12.43
N THR A 119 -12.69 -2.94 -11.79
CA THR A 119 -11.46 -2.19 -11.49
C THR A 119 -10.68 -2.76 -10.31
N VAL A 120 -11.09 -3.92 -9.78
CA VAL A 120 -10.48 -4.59 -8.63
C VAL A 120 -10.13 -6.02 -8.99
N TRP A 121 -8.88 -6.44 -8.76
CA TRP A 121 -8.40 -7.79 -9.08
C TRP A 121 -8.00 -8.53 -7.81
N GLU A 122 -8.79 -9.53 -7.41
CA GLU A 122 -8.37 -10.46 -6.36
C GLU A 122 -7.14 -11.25 -6.82
N ILE A 123 -6.13 -11.35 -5.96
CA ILE A 123 -4.85 -11.97 -6.33
C ILE A 123 -4.72 -13.41 -5.85
N TRP A 124 -5.55 -13.84 -4.92
CA TRP A 124 -5.60 -15.23 -4.44
C TRP A 124 -6.81 -15.95 -5.03
N GLY A 125 -6.61 -17.25 -5.33
CA GLY A 125 -7.70 -18.14 -5.72
C GLY A 125 -8.62 -18.49 -4.54
N ASP A 126 -9.29 -19.64 -4.60
CA ASP A 126 -10.20 -20.09 -3.54
C ASP A 126 -9.47 -20.30 -2.21
N GLN A 127 -8.23 -20.75 -2.28
CA GLN A 127 -7.34 -20.85 -1.12
C GLN A 127 -6.40 -19.65 -1.06
N MET A 128 -6.08 -19.22 0.14
CA MET A 128 -5.13 -18.18 0.43
C MET A 128 -4.09 -18.73 1.42
N ALA A 129 -2.80 -18.50 1.15
CA ALA A 129 -1.75 -18.87 2.08
C ALA A 129 -1.87 -18.01 3.33
N VAL A 130 -2.17 -18.64 4.45
CA VAL A 130 -2.34 -17.99 5.76
C VAL A 130 -1.84 -18.89 6.87
N GLU A 131 -1.38 -18.29 7.95
CA GLU A 131 -1.15 -18.98 9.19
C GLU A 131 -2.49 -19.42 9.80
N SER A 132 -2.61 -20.69 10.18
CA SER A 132 -3.81 -21.23 10.80
C SER A 132 -3.44 -21.81 12.17
N PRO A 133 -4.26 -21.53 13.20
CA PRO A 133 -5.43 -20.66 13.21
C PRO A 133 -5.05 -19.18 13.32
N LEU A 134 -5.88 -18.33 12.77
CA LEU A 134 -5.76 -16.89 13.05
C LEU A 134 -5.92 -16.66 14.56
N PRO A 135 -5.13 -15.77 15.17
CA PRO A 135 -5.27 -15.47 16.58
C PRO A 135 -6.70 -15.04 16.88
N THR A 136 -7.32 -15.61 17.88
CA THR A 136 -8.66 -15.23 18.33
C THR A 136 -8.70 -13.84 18.97
N ASN A 137 -7.55 -13.29 19.33
CA ASN A 137 -7.40 -11.94 19.83
C ASN A 137 -7.14 -10.96 18.69
N TRP A 138 -8.20 -10.40 18.17
CA TRP A 138 -8.20 -9.37 17.13
C TRP A 138 -7.81 -8.00 17.68
N GLU A 139 -6.76 -7.93 18.48
CA GLU A 139 -6.22 -6.67 18.95
C GLU A 139 -5.51 -5.96 17.79
N ASN A 140 -5.79 -4.70 17.61
CA ASN A 140 -5.24 -3.88 16.52
C ASN A 140 -5.58 -4.38 15.11
N CYS A 141 -6.77 -4.92 14.92
CA CYS A 141 -7.20 -5.47 13.65
C CYS A 141 -7.87 -4.42 12.77
N TYR A 142 -7.35 -4.27 11.57
CA TYR A 142 -7.94 -3.45 10.53
C TYR A 142 -8.74 -4.29 9.52
N ASP A 143 -8.29 -5.50 9.27
CA ASP A 143 -8.97 -6.45 8.39
C ASP A 143 -9.82 -7.42 9.18
N ASN A 144 -10.93 -7.85 8.63
CA ASN A 144 -11.72 -8.93 9.20
C ASN A 144 -11.20 -10.30 8.75
N GLU A 145 -11.67 -11.35 9.41
CA GLU A 145 -11.30 -12.73 9.15
C GLU A 145 -11.43 -13.16 7.68
N GLY A 146 -12.34 -12.57 6.95
CA GLY A 146 -12.55 -12.87 5.53
C GLY A 146 -11.85 -11.90 4.57
N PHE A 147 -10.89 -11.08 5.02
CA PHE A 147 -10.23 -10.16 4.11
C PHE A 147 -9.41 -10.89 3.06
N ARG A 148 -9.62 -10.54 1.80
CA ARG A 148 -8.86 -11.07 0.66
C ARG A 148 -8.10 -9.94 -0.02
N PRO A 149 -6.78 -10.09 -0.20
CA PRO A 149 -5.96 -9.11 -0.89
C PRO A 149 -6.36 -8.92 -2.35
N PHE A 150 -6.26 -7.67 -2.81
CA PHE A 150 -6.59 -7.32 -4.18
C PHE A 150 -5.75 -6.14 -4.70
N LEU A 151 -5.74 -5.96 -6.02
CA LEU A 151 -5.12 -4.85 -6.72
C LEU A 151 -6.17 -3.86 -7.20
N ASN A 152 -5.88 -2.55 -7.06
CA ASN A 152 -6.56 -1.48 -7.79
C ASN A 152 -5.66 -1.09 -8.97
N PRO A 153 -5.99 -1.50 -10.22
CA PRO A 153 -5.17 -1.22 -11.38
C PRO A 153 -5.39 0.19 -11.93
N TYR A 154 -4.30 0.82 -12.34
CA TYR A 154 -4.23 2.07 -13.09
C TYR A 154 -3.50 1.79 -14.41
N LEU A 155 -4.22 1.29 -15.39
CA LEU A 155 -3.65 0.90 -16.66
C LEU A 155 -3.57 2.08 -17.63
N LEU A 156 -2.46 2.18 -18.35
CA LEU A 156 -2.38 3.04 -19.52
C LEU A 156 -3.30 2.53 -20.62
N ARG A 157 -3.88 3.45 -21.37
CA ARG A 157 -4.76 3.11 -22.47
C ARG A 157 -4.02 2.35 -23.60
N ASP A 158 -2.78 2.75 -23.88
CA ASP A 158 -1.93 2.13 -24.90
C ASP A 158 -0.88 1.25 -24.22
N GLN A 159 -1.16 -0.04 -24.15
CA GLN A 159 -0.29 -1.01 -23.51
C GLN A 159 1.01 -1.29 -24.30
N GLY A 160 1.08 -0.90 -25.57
CA GLY A 160 2.31 -0.95 -26.36
C GLY A 160 3.35 0.11 -25.97
N LYS A 161 2.93 1.15 -25.28
CA LYS A 161 3.80 2.26 -24.83
C LYS A 161 4.16 2.23 -23.35
N VAL A 162 3.74 1.19 -22.64
CA VAL A 162 4.03 1.02 -21.23
C VAL A 162 5.54 0.85 -21.01
N LYS A 163 6.11 1.61 -20.08
CA LYS A 163 7.53 1.50 -19.69
C LYS A 163 7.79 0.34 -18.72
N GLY A 164 6.79 -0.08 -17.97
CA GLY A 164 6.83 -1.13 -16.95
C GLY A 164 5.63 -1.08 -16.03
N ASN A 165 5.64 -1.92 -15.02
CA ASN A 165 4.54 -2.10 -14.07
C ASN A 165 5.00 -1.76 -12.66
N VAL A 166 4.33 -0.83 -11.99
CA VAL A 166 4.67 -0.37 -10.64
C VAL A 166 3.62 -0.86 -9.66
N ILE A 167 4.01 -1.67 -8.68
CA ILE A 167 3.15 -2.05 -7.57
C ILE A 167 3.42 -1.10 -6.40
N ILE A 168 2.37 -0.52 -5.85
CA ILE A 168 2.43 0.45 -4.78
C ILE A 168 1.85 -0.15 -3.51
N ILE A 169 2.62 -0.08 -2.43
CA ILE A 169 2.29 -0.67 -1.15
C ILE A 169 2.29 0.43 -0.10
N ALA A 170 1.11 0.88 0.29
CA ALA A 170 0.97 1.91 1.33
C ALA A 170 1.46 1.40 2.70
N GLY A 171 1.94 2.33 3.52
CA GLY A 171 2.26 2.12 4.93
C GLY A 171 1.03 2.03 5.82
N GLY A 172 1.24 2.27 7.11
CA GLY A 172 0.19 2.25 8.13
C GLY A 172 0.46 1.25 9.26
N GLY A 173 1.74 0.89 9.51
CA GLY A 173 2.17 0.07 10.64
C GLY A 173 1.54 -1.32 10.68
N SER A 174 1.14 -1.86 9.54
CA SER A 174 0.37 -3.11 9.40
C SER A 174 -1.04 -3.07 10.01
N THR A 175 -1.45 -1.99 10.63
CA THR A 175 -2.79 -1.84 11.21
C THR A 175 -3.81 -1.31 10.20
N HIS A 176 -3.37 -0.51 9.24
CA HIS A 176 -4.19 0.04 8.15
C HIS A 176 -3.36 0.23 6.87
N ARG A 177 -3.97 0.75 5.83
CA ARG A 177 -3.32 1.11 4.56
C ARG A 177 -3.61 2.57 4.25
N ASN A 178 -2.57 3.42 4.30
CA ASN A 178 -2.69 4.86 4.09
C ASN A 178 -2.76 5.21 2.58
N ASN A 179 -3.66 4.56 1.86
CA ASN A 179 -3.75 4.65 0.40
C ASN A 179 -4.03 6.07 -0.12
N VAL A 180 -4.65 6.92 0.69
CA VAL A 180 -4.99 8.30 0.32
C VAL A 180 -3.77 9.16 0.11
N VAL A 181 -2.72 8.88 0.89
CA VAL A 181 -1.46 9.64 0.85
C VAL A 181 -0.40 8.86 0.06
N GLU A 182 -0.35 7.54 0.25
CA GLU A 182 0.76 6.67 -0.16
C GLU A 182 0.39 5.66 -1.25
N GLY A 183 -0.88 5.55 -1.61
CA GLY A 183 -1.37 4.61 -2.62
C GLY A 183 -1.78 5.31 -3.91
N TYR A 184 -2.98 5.88 -3.92
CA TYR A 184 -3.64 6.37 -5.13
C TYR A 184 -2.93 7.56 -5.79
N PRO A 185 -2.47 8.61 -5.06
CA PRO A 185 -1.73 9.70 -5.69
C PRO A 185 -0.42 9.23 -6.32
N VAL A 186 0.21 8.23 -5.71
CA VAL A 186 1.45 7.63 -6.21
C VAL A 186 1.18 6.84 -7.49
N ALA A 187 0.08 6.07 -7.52
CA ALA A 187 -0.33 5.35 -8.73
C ALA A 187 -0.61 6.30 -9.89
N GLU A 188 -1.32 7.40 -9.63
CA GLU A 188 -1.56 8.44 -10.64
C GLU A 188 -0.26 9.08 -11.12
N PHE A 189 0.69 9.33 -10.23
CA PHE A 189 1.99 9.87 -10.60
C PHE A 189 2.73 8.95 -11.57
N PHE A 190 2.87 7.66 -11.24
CA PHE A 190 3.55 6.71 -12.13
C PHE A 190 2.79 6.48 -13.43
N ASN A 191 1.46 6.48 -13.39
CA ASN A 191 0.63 6.37 -14.60
C ASN A 191 0.87 7.55 -15.56
N LYS A 192 0.93 8.79 -15.05
CA LYS A 192 1.28 9.99 -15.83
C LYS A 192 2.70 9.91 -16.42
N ASN A 193 3.60 9.16 -15.80
CA ASN A 193 4.97 8.97 -16.27
C ASN A 193 5.16 7.77 -17.21
N GLY A 194 4.08 7.12 -17.64
CA GLY A 194 4.12 6.07 -18.65
C GLY A 194 4.24 4.64 -18.10
N TYR A 195 3.90 4.43 -16.84
CA TYR A 195 3.87 3.12 -16.21
C TYR A 195 2.42 2.67 -15.98
N ASN A 196 2.14 1.38 -16.10
CA ASN A 196 0.99 0.83 -15.39
C ASN A 196 1.28 0.91 -13.90
N ALA A 197 0.26 1.22 -13.09
CA ALA A 197 0.40 1.24 -11.65
C ALA A 197 -0.69 0.40 -10.99
N PHE A 198 -0.36 -0.21 -9.87
CA PHE A 198 -1.26 -1.11 -9.14
C PHE A 198 -1.15 -0.82 -7.65
N VAL A 199 -2.22 -0.40 -7.01
CA VAL A 199 -2.24 -0.23 -5.56
C VAL A 199 -2.65 -1.55 -4.93
N LEU A 200 -1.73 -2.15 -4.17
CA LEU A 200 -1.97 -3.40 -3.48
C LEU A 200 -2.71 -3.18 -2.16
N GLN A 201 -3.87 -3.77 -2.05
CA GLN A 201 -4.61 -3.92 -0.81
C GLN A 201 -4.13 -5.23 -0.14
N ARG A 202 -2.95 -5.18 0.49
CA ARG A 202 -2.40 -6.32 1.22
C ARG A 202 -3.13 -6.55 2.53
N ARG A 203 -3.01 -7.73 3.12
CA ARG A 203 -3.46 -7.98 4.50
C ARG A 203 -2.77 -7.04 5.49
N GLY A 204 -3.49 -6.66 6.52
CA GLY A 204 -2.98 -6.01 7.71
C GLY A 204 -3.25 -6.88 8.93
N ASN A 205 -3.03 -6.38 10.15
CA ASN A 205 -3.42 -7.09 11.34
C ASN A 205 -4.90 -7.52 11.27
N PRO A 206 -5.26 -8.73 11.70
CA PRO A 206 -4.52 -9.67 12.56
C PRO A 206 -3.63 -10.66 11.80
N TYR A 207 -3.49 -10.52 10.49
CA TYR A 207 -2.66 -11.41 9.70
C TYR A 207 -1.18 -11.18 10.01
N ALA A 208 -0.39 -12.24 9.97
CA ALA A 208 1.03 -12.17 10.27
C ALA A 208 1.80 -11.30 9.25
N ALA A 209 2.97 -10.78 9.65
CA ALA A 209 3.83 -10.01 8.75
C ALA A 209 4.27 -10.82 7.52
N VAL A 210 4.40 -12.15 7.67
CA VAL A 210 4.70 -13.05 6.56
C VAL A 210 3.59 -13.08 5.53
N ASP A 211 2.33 -12.99 5.94
CA ASP A 211 1.18 -12.95 5.03
C ASP A 211 1.21 -11.71 4.15
N GLN A 212 1.60 -10.57 4.72
CA GLN A 212 1.67 -9.29 4.01
C GLN A 212 2.72 -9.31 2.90
N ARG A 213 3.89 -9.94 3.14
CA ARG A 213 4.91 -10.09 2.11
C ARG A 213 4.55 -11.14 1.06
N LEU A 214 3.83 -12.21 1.44
CA LEU A 214 3.28 -13.17 0.49
C LEU A 214 2.24 -12.52 -0.44
N ASP A 215 1.44 -11.58 0.06
CA ASP A 215 0.51 -10.81 -0.79
C ASP A 215 1.24 -9.98 -1.84
N LEU A 216 2.35 -9.35 -1.49
CA LEU A 216 3.15 -8.60 -2.47
C LEU A 216 3.77 -9.54 -3.50
N ALA A 217 4.39 -10.64 -3.07
CA ALA A 217 4.95 -11.62 -3.99
C ALA A 217 3.87 -12.21 -4.92
N ARG A 218 2.69 -12.51 -4.35
CA ARG A 218 1.54 -12.99 -5.12
C ARG A 218 1.04 -11.95 -6.11
N ALA A 219 1.00 -10.67 -5.75
CA ALA A 219 0.61 -9.60 -6.66
C ALA A 219 1.55 -9.47 -7.87
N ILE A 220 2.86 -9.57 -7.65
CA ILE A 220 3.86 -9.57 -8.72
C ILE A 220 3.61 -10.75 -9.69
N ARG A 221 3.46 -11.95 -9.14
CA ARG A 221 3.19 -13.17 -9.89
C ARG A 221 1.86 -13.11 -10.64
N TYR A 222 0.82 -12.58 -9.99
CA TYR A 222 -0.50 -12.42 -10.56
C TYR A 222 -0.50 -11.53 -11.80
N ILE A 223 0.21 -10.40 -11.77
CA ILE A 223 0.33 -9.49 -12.91
C ILE A 223 1.01 -10.20 -14.09
N ARG A 224 2.08 -10.95 -13.84
CA ARG A 224 2.76 -11.72 -14.87
C ARG A 224 1.89 -12.81 -15.48
N HIS A 225 1.27 -13.61 -14.62
CA HIS A 225 0.42 -14.72 -15.04
C HIS A 225 -0.75 -14.28 -15.92
N ASN A 226 -1.42 -13.19 -15.49
CA ASN A 226 -2.62 -12.70 -16.15
C ASN A 226 -2.33 -11.63 -17.23
N ALA A 227 -1.08 -11.50 -17.67
CA ALA A 227 -0.66 -10.49 -18.63
C ALA A 227 -1.48 -10.52 -19.92
N SER A 228 -1.69 -11.70 -20.50
CA SER A 228 -2.45 -11.87 -21.74
C SER A 228 -3.94 -11.62 -21.55
N GLU A 229 -4.54 -12.22 -20.52
CA GLU A 229 -5.97 -12.09 -20.24
C GLU A 229 -6.37 -10.64 -19.94
N LYS A 230 -5.57 -9.94 -19.17
CA LYS A 230 -5.84 -8.57 -18.74
C LYS A 230 -5.18 -7.51 -19.62
N HIS A 231 -4.58 -7.95 -20.72
CA HIS A 231 -3.90 -7.06 -21.67
C HIS A 231 -2.86 -6.14 -21.01
N ILE A 232 -2.00 -6.68 -20.15
CA ILE A 232 -0.95 -5.93 -19.45
C ILE A 232 0.34 -6.01 -20.25
N GLY A 233 0.86 -4.85 -20.68
CA GLY A 233 2.14 -4.77 -21.37
C GLY A 233 3.33 -4.77 -20.41
N LYS A 234 4.52 -5.16 -20.93
CA LYS A 234 5.81 -5.04 -20.21
C LYS A 234 5.86 -5.70 -18.84
N THR A 235 5.27 -6.89 -18.69
CA THR A 235 5.28 -7.64 -17.41
C THR A 235 6.63 -8.25 -17.05
N ASP A 236 7.60 -8.17 -17.95
CA ASP A 236 9.03 -8.42 -17.68
C ASP A 236 9.66 -7.33 -16.80
N ILE A 237 9.05 -6.15 -16.73
CA ILE A 237 9.51 -5.01 -15.91
C ILE A 237 8.53 -4.81 -14.76
N MET A 238 8.96 -5.21 -13.55
CA MET A 238 8.21 -5.09 -12.30
C MET A 238 8.97 -4.24 -11.29
N ILE A 239 8.32 -3.21 -10.78
CA ILE A 239 8.87 -2.26 -9.82
C ILE A 239 7.96 -2.26 -8.59
N ALA A 240 8.54 -2.24 -7.40
CA ALA A 240 7.77 -2.10 -6.17
C ALA A 240 8.13 -0.79 -5.46
N VAL A 241 7.11 0.00 -5.16
CA VAL A 241 7.23 1.23 -4.36
C VAL A 241 6.46 1.02 -3.06
N GLY A 242 7.16 0.96 -1.95
CA GLY A 242 6.56 0.70 -0.65
C GLY A 242 6.85 1.81 0.35
N PHE A 243 5.85 2.15 1.16
CA PHE A 243 5.93 3.21 2.15
C PHE A 243 5.90 2.63 3.56
N SER A 244 6.80 3.04 4.45
CA SER A 244 6.80 2.60 5.84
C SER A 244 6.74 1.06 5.96
N ALA A 245 5.71 0.49 6.57
CA ALA A 245 5.47 -0.95 6.62
C ALA A 245 5.37 -1.59 5.22
N GLY A 246 4.88 -0.86 4.21
CA GLY A 246 4.90 -1.30 2.81
C GLY A 246 6.32 -1.38 2.24
N GLY A 247 7.19 -0.44 2.59
CA GLY A 247 8.62 -0.47 2.23
C GLY A 247 9.35 -1.64 2.89
N MET A 248 9.01 -1.94 4.14
CA MET A 248 9.50 -3.16 4.80
C MET A 248 9.09 -4.42 4.03
N ASN A 249 7.83 -4.51 3.58
CA ASN A 249 7.39 -5.66 2.79
C ASN A 249 8.14 -5.77 1.46
N VAL A 250 8.46 -4.64 0.80
CA VAL A 250 9.29 -4.65 -0.41
C VAL A 250 10.65 -5.27 -0.13
N MET A 251 11.35 -4.84 0.92
CA MET A 251 12.66 -5.38 1.27
C MET A 251 12.60 -6.85 1.69
N GLN A 252 11.54 -7.28 2.39
CA GLN A 252 11.30 -8.67 2.73
C GLN A 252 11.09 -9.56 1.49
N VAL A 253 10.33 -9.07 0.49
CA VAL A 253 10.15 -9.82 -0.77
C VAL A 253 11.47 -9.95 -1.52
N VAL A 254 12.27 -8.89 -1.56
CA VAL A 254 13.63 -8.94 -2.15
C VAL A 254 14.50 -9.97 -1.44
N ALA A 255 14.39 -10.11 -0.12
CA ALA A 255 15.22 -11.02 0.66
C ALA A 255 14.78 -12.50 0.54
N ASP A 256 13.48 -12.79 0.57
CA ASP A 256 13.01 -14.16 0.79
C ASP A 256 11.89 -14.68 -0.14
N GLN A 257 11.27 -13.82 -0.97
CA GLN A 257 10.17 -14.22 -1.84
C GLN A 257 10.49 -14.07 -3.34
N PHE A 258 11.75 -14.05 -3.68
CA PHE A 258 12.24 -13.90 -5.07
C PHE A 258 12.07 -15.17 -5.93
N GLY A 259 12.15 -15.00 -7.24
CA GLY A 259 12.17 -16.09 -8.22
C GLY A 259 10.88 -16.90 -8.31
N THR A 260 10.99 -18.06 -8.91
CA THR A 260 9.87 -19.00 -9.17
C THR A 260 9.77 -20.13 -8.15
N THR A 261 10.75 -20.28 -7.27
CA THR A 261 10.89 -21.42 -6.34
C THR A 261 10.54 -21.09 -4.90
N ASN A 262 10.53 -19.80 -4.53
CA ASN A 262 10.14 -19.36 -3.19
C ASN A 262 8.61 -19.18 -3.11
N THR A 263 7.90 -20.28 -3.30
CA THR A 263 6.44 -20.36 -3.35
C THR A 263 5.83 -20.36 -1.93
N PRO A 264 4.54 -20.01 -1.79
CA PRO A 264 3.91 -19.90 -0.47
C PRO A 264 3.90 -21.20 0.35
N ASP A 265 3.94 -22.38 -0.28
CA ASP A 265 4.06 -23.68 0.40
C ASP A 265 5.37 -23.86 1.18
N LYS A 266 6.41 -23.07 0.85
CA LYS A 266 7.67 -23.05 1.63
C LYS A 266 7.48 -22.36 2.99
N VAL A 267 6.47 -21.52 3.10
CA VAL A 267 6.08 -20.84 4.34
C VAL A 267 4.95 -21.61 5.04
N TYR A 268 3.95 -22.01 4.27
CA TYR A 268 2.78 -22.75 4.74
C TYR A 268 2.66 -24.10 4.04
N PRO A 269 3.22 -25.19 4.59
CA PRO A 269 3.27 -26.49 3.92
C PRO A 269 1.91 -27.11 3.58
N SER A 270 0.83 -26.65 4.20
CA SER A 270 -0.54 -27.08 3.90
C SER A 270 -1.16 -26.35 2.70
N TYR A 271 -0.53 -25.28 2.23
CA TYR A 271 -1.01 -24.53 1.07
C TYR A 271 -0.70 -25.28 -0.23
N VAL A 272 -1.69 -25.38 -1.11
CA VAL A 272 -1.53 -25.99 -2.43
C VAL A 272 -1.33 -24.89 -3.46
N CYS A 273 -0.11 -24.81 -4.01
CA CYS A 273 0.23 -23.81 -5.02
C CYS A 273 -0.61 -23.99 -6.29
N ASP A 274 -1.05 -22.87 -6.86
CA ASP A 274 -1.66 -22.81 -8.18
C ASP A 274 -0.66 -22.30 -9.25
N ALA A 275 -1.11 -22.16 -10.49
CA ALA A 275 -0.25 -21.74 -11.59
C ALA A 275 0.37 -20.35 -11.41
N VAL A 276 -0.28 -19.46 -10.69
CA VAL A 276 0.23 -18.12 -10.40
C VAL A 276 1.46 -18.16 -9.48
N ASP A 277 1.51 -19.12 -8.55
CA ASP A 277 2.60 -19.21 -7.57
C ASP A 277 3.95 -19.58 -8.21
N TYR A 278 3.92 -20.16 -9.40
CA TYR A 278 5.13 -20.54 -10.15
C TYR A 278 5.67 -19.47 -11.09
N GLU A 279 5.00 -18.33 -11.17
CA GLU A 279 5.57 -17.15 -11.82
C GLU A 279 6.69 -16.54 -10.99
N SER A 280 7.58 -15.75 -11.60
CA SER A 280 8.64 -15.07 -10.86
C SER A 280 8.09 -13.91 -10.02
N ALA A 281 8.55 -13.82 -8.77
CA ALA A 281 8.33 -12.67 -7.90
C ALA A 281 9.51 -11.66 -7.93
N ASP A 282 10.47 -11.81 -8.84
CA ASP A 282 11.60 -10.90 -8.97
C ASP A 282 11.15 -9.48 -9.33
N LEU A 283 11.85 -8.51 -8.77
CA LEU A 283 11.69 -7.10 -9.05
C LEU A 283 12.88 -6.60 -9.89
N ASN A 284 12.59 -5.68 -10.81
CA ASN A 284 13.63 -4.96 -11.58
C ASN A 284 14.15 -3.74 -10.81
N VAL A 285 13.32 -3.14 -9.94
CA VAL A 285 13.70 -2.04 -9.06
C VAL A 285 12.85 -2.10 -7.78
N ALA A 286 13.48 -1.85 -6.62
CA ALA A 286 12.82 -1.73 -5.33
C ALA A 286 12.98 -0.32 -4.75
N ILE A 287 11.86 0.29 -4.31
CA ILE A 287 11.84 1.68 -3.84
C ILE A 287 11.16 1.75 -2.46
N PRO A 288 11.91 1.52 -1.37
CA PRO A 288 11.42 1.70 -0.01
C PRO A 288 11.44 3.19 0.38
N ILE A 289 10.26 3.79 0.54
CA ILE A 289 10.09 5.16 1.00
C ILE A 289 9.85 5.14 2.51
N TYR A 290 10.71 5.77 3.29
CA TYR A 290 10.77 5.69 4.75
C TYR A 290 10.43 4.29 5.32
N GLY A 291 10.88 3.27 4.60
CA GLY A 291 10.61 1.86 4.86
C GLY A 291 11.82 0.94 4.65
N LEU A 292 13.03 1.49 4.61
CA LEU A 292 14.29 0.75 4.44
C LEU A 292 14.67 0.04 5.77
N PHE A 293 13.84 -0.91 6.20
CA PHE A 293 14.10 -1.75 7.37
C PHE A 293 14.69 -3.08 6.90
N VAL A 294 16.00 -3.21 6.98
CA VAL A 294 16.74 -4.38 6.46
C VAL A 294 17.36 -5.25 7.55
N THR A 295 17.40 -4.76 8.78
CA THR A 295 17.99 -5.51 9.91
C THR A 295 17.34 -6.89 10.07
N GLY A 296 18.17 -7.91 10.03
CA GLY A 296 17.76 -9.31 10.17
C GLY A 296 17.23 -9.96 8.88
N LEU A 297 17.29 -9.27 7.75
CA LEU A 297 17.01 -9.85 6.44
C LEU A 297 18.27 -10.48 5.84
N ASP A 298 18.12 -11.63 5.22
CA ASP A 298 19.22 -12.34 4.56
C ASP A 298 19.08 -12.23 3.02
N PHE A 299 19.82 -11.30 2.44
CA PHE A 299 19.84 -11.06 1.01
C PHE A 299 20.78 -11.99 0.24
N THR A 300 21.61 -12.76 0.92
CA THR A 300 22.62 -13.62 0.28
C THR A 300 22.01 -14.75 -0.56
N LYS A 301 20.77 -15.11 -0.26
CA LYS A 301 20.03 -16.16 -0.95
C LYS A 301 19.43 -15.71 -2.28
N ASN A 302 19.26 -14.41 -2.49
CA ASN A 302 18.72 -13.89 -3.73
C ASN A 302 19.83 -13.60 -4.75
N PRO A 303 19.97 -14.42 -5.82
CA PRO A 303 20.99 -14.18 -6.84
C PRO A 303 20.68 -12.97 -7.74
N ASN A 304 19.43 -12.47 -7.71
CA ASN A 304 18.90 -11.43 -8.59
C ASN A 304 18.49 -10.18 -7.80
N LEU A 305 19.38 -9.70 -6.92
CA LEU A 305 19.09 -8.49 -6.14
C LEU A 305 18.82 -7.30 -7.07
N PRO A 306 17.65 -6.65 -6.97
CA PRO A 306 17.34 -5.49 -7.79
C PRO A 306 18.13 -4.26 -7.37
N PRO A 307 18.29 -3.26 -8.23
CA PRO A 307 18.61 -1.90 -7.84
C PRO A 307 17.64 -1.38 -6.78
N VAL A 308 18.16 -0.63 -5.78
CA VAL A 308 17.37 -0.09 -4.67
C VAL A 308 17.52 1.42 -4.59
N PHE A 309 16.40 2.14 -4.54
CA PHE A 309 16.36 3.57 -4.28
C PHE A 309 15.58 3.84 -2.98
N GLY A 310 16.29 4.11 -1.90
CA GLY A 310 15.74 4.43 -0.60
C GLY A 310 15.49 5.93 -0.41
N VAL A 311 14.40 6.30 0.27
CA VAL A 311 14.09 7.68 0.64
C VAL A 311 13.66 7.75 2.10
N VAL A 312 14.13 8.75 2.84
CA VAL A 312 13.65 9.04 4.20
C VAL A 312 13.70 10.53 4.49
N GLY A 313 12.82 11.00 5.35
CA GLY A 313 12.89 12.36 5.88
C GLY A 313 13.84 12.44 7.06
N GLN A 314 14.65 13.49 7.15
CA GLN A 314 15.53 13.72 8.31
C GLN A 314 14.74 13.97 9.61
N LYS A 315 13.52 14.51 9.49
CA LYS A 315 12.60 14.72 10.62
C LYS A 315 11.69 13.52 10.90
N ASP A 316 11.90 12.42 10.19
CA ASP A 316 11.18 11.17 10.41
C ASP A 316 11.65 10.55 11.73
N GLY A 317 10.73 10.31 12.67
CA GLY A 317 11.03 9.70 13.95
C GLY A 317 11.57 8.27 13.86
N LEU A 318 11.42 7.60 12.71
CA LEU A 318 11.94 6.26 12.45
C LEU A 318 13.29 6.28 11.71
N SER A 319 13.81 7.45 11.33
CA SER A 319 15.08 7.59 10.61
C SER A 319 16.25 6.94 11.34
N ALA A 320 16.27 7.05 12.67
CA ALA A 320 17.29 6.43 13.51
C ALA A 320 17.34 4.89 13.41
N MET A 321 16.27 4.24 12.98
CA MET A 321 16.23 2.79 12.75
C MET A 321 16.71 2.41 11.34
N MET A 322 16.61 3.30 10.37
CA MET A 322 16.95 3.05 8.97
C MET A 322 18.38 3.50 8.63
N LEU A 323 18.80 4.68 9.08
CA LEU A 323 20.09 5.26 8.71
C LEU A 323 21.31 4.39 9.09
N PRO A 324 21.34 3.69 10.23
CA PRO A 324 22.45 2.80 10.57
C PRO A 324 22.66 1.64 9.59
N SER A 325 21.63 1.25 8.84
CA SER A 325 21.70 0.15 7.85
C SER A 325 22.23 0.59 6.48
N LEU A 326 22.45 1.87 6.23
CA LEU A 326 22.92 2.36 4.93
C LEU A 326 24.24 1.76 4.46
N PRO A 327 25.29 1.60 5.32
CA PRO A 327 26.52 0.93 4.90
C PRO A 327 26.30 -0.53 4.49
N GLU A 328 25.43 -1.26 5.19
CA GLU A 328 25.05 -2.62 4.85
C GLU A 328 24.34 -2.65 3.48
N CYS A 329 23.38 -1.77 3.27
CA CYS A 329 22.69 -1.66 1.98
C CYS A 329 23.65 -1.35 0.84
N ALA A 330 24.59 -0.42 1.02
CA ALA A 330 25.56 -0.04 0.01
C ALA A 330 26.51 -1.20 -0.34
N ASN A 331 26.80 -2.10 0.59
CA ASN A 331 27.61 -3.27 0.38
C ASN A 331 26.82 -4.44 -0.23
N THR A 332 25.54 -4.55 0.08
CA THR A 332 24.66 -5.65 -0.33
C THR A 332 24.14 -5.45 -1.76
N PHE A 333 23.61 -4.26 -2.04
CA PHE A 333 23.00 -3.96 -3.33
C PHE A 333 24.03 -3.36 -4.27
N LYS A 334 24.31 -4.05 -5.36
CA LYS A 334 25.26 -3.61 -6.39
C LYS A 334 24.92 -2.21 -6.94
N ASP A 335 23.65 -1.84 -6.90
CA ASP A 335 23.13 -0.57 -7.37
C ASP A 335 22.18 0.00 -6.30
N PHE A 336 22.72 0.83 -5.43
CA PHE A 336 22.03 1.44 -4.30
C PHE A 336 22.12 2.96 -4.36
N SER A 337 20.99 3.62 -4.25
CA SER A 337 20.89 5.06 -4.09
C SER A 337 20.00 5.40 -2.90
N PHE A 338 20.30 6.50 -2.22
CA PHE A 338 19.55 6.91 -1.04
C PHE A 338 19.36 8.43 -1.02
N TYR A 339 18.15 8.88 -0.72
CA TYR A 339 17.82 10.28 -0.56
C TYR A 339 17.35 10.58 0.86
N LEU A 340 18.09 11.42 1.57
CA LEU A 340 17.73 11.94 2.88
C LEU A 340 17.16 13.35 2.71
N ALA A 341 15.83 13.48 2.78
CA ALA A 341 15.15 14.77 2.65
C ALA A 341 15.15 15.52 3.99
N PRO A 342 15.72 16.76 4.06
CA PRO A 342 15.93 17.45 5.34
C PRO A 342 14.66 17.98 6.01
N ASP A 343 13.56 18.10 5.29
CA ASP A 343 12.37 18.81 5.73
C ASP A 343 11.21 17.91 6.20
N ALA A 344 11.22 16.63 5.85
CA ALA A 344 10.05 15.78 5.97
C ALA A 344 10.02 14.92 7.23
N PRO A 345 8.84 14.82 7.89
CA PRO A 345 8.54 13.79 8.86
C PRO A 345 8.12 12.48 8.17
N HIS A 346 7.69 11.49 8.96
CA HIS A 346 7.16 10.23 8.48
C HIS A 346 5.77 10.37 7.82
N GLY A 347 5.45 9.53 6.82
CA GLY A 347 4.09 9.36 6.31
C GLY A 347 3.62 10.45 5.34
N VAL A 348 4.51 11.06 4.58
CA VAL A 348 4.21 12.22 3.72
C VAL A 348 3.84 11.88 2.27
N GLY A 349 3.89 10.62 1.87
CA GLY A 349 3.56 10.17 0.51
C GLY A 349 4.44 10.84 -0.56
N LEU A 350 3.82 11.49 -1.55
CA LEU A 350 4.55 12.26 -2.57
C LEU A 350 5.26 13.51 -2.02
N GLY A 351 4.95 13.95 -0.80
CA GLY A 351 5.45 15.21 -0.24
C GLY A 351 4.78 16.46 -0.79
N THR A 352 3.89 16.32 -1.77
CA THR A 352 3.19 17.46 -2.43
C THR A 352 2.00 17.99 -1.64
N GLY A 353 1.78 17.47 -0.45
CA GLY A 353 0.64 17.78 0.39
C GLY A 353 -0.63 17.02 -0.03
N THR A 354 -1.40 16.65 0.96
CA THR A 354 -2.74 16.08 0.76
C THR A 354 -3.69 16.84 1.67
N LYS A 355 -4.62 17.61 1.07
CA LYS A 355 -5.50 18.51 1.82
C LYS A 355 -6.17 17.82 3.00
N GLY A 356 -5.95 18.35 4.19
CA GLY A 356 -6.49 17.82 5.43
C GLY A 356 -5.72 16.66 6.05
N TYR A 357 -4.65 16.17 5.40
CA TYR A 357 -3.87 15.02 5.86
C TYR A 357 -2.39 15.30 6.03
N VAL A 358 -1.75 15.86 5.01
CA VAL A 358 -0.29 16.04 4.95
C VAL A 358 0.02 17.41 4.41
N ASP A 359 0.97 18.10 5.04
CA ASP A 359 1.50 19.37 4.55
C ASP A 359 2.42 19.15 3.33
N TYR A 360 2.69 20.22 2.63
CA TYR A 360 3.65 20.24 1.54
C TYR A 360 5.08 20.33 2.08
N TYR A 361 5.98 19.48 1.57
CA TYR A 361 7.40 19.44 1.93
C TYR A 361 8.26 19.51 0.68
N THR A 362 8.88 20.66 0.45
CA THR A 362 9.56 20.99 -0.82
C THR A 362 10.68 20.02 -1.17
N GLN A 363 11.44 19.55 -0.18
CA GLN A 363 12.60 18.72 -0.46
C GLN A 363 12.16 17.29 -0.76
N ILE A 364 11.36 16.67 0.12
CA ILE A 364 10.94 15.31 -0.12
C ILE A 364 10.05 15.18 -1.36
N ALA A 365 9.33 16.22 -1.75
CA ALA A 365 8.50 16.23 -2.99
C ALA A 365 9.31 16.00 -4.28
N GLN A 366 10.64 16.00 -4.21
CA GLN A 366 11.52 15.69 -5.35
C GLN A 366 11.70 14.17 -5.56
N TRP A 367 11.43 13.34 -4.53
CA TRP A 367 11.70 11.90 -4.63
C TRP A 367 10.97 11.20 -5.79
N PRO A 368 9.74 11.57 -6.18
CA PRO A 368 9.05 10.84 -7.24
C PRO A 368 9.76 10.97 -8.59
N ASP A 369 10.22 12.19 -8.93
CA ASP A 369 10.99 12.43 -10.15
C ASP A 369 12.37 11.77 -10.09
N MET A 370 13.02 11.80 -8.92
CA MET A 370 14.28 11.07 -8.70
C MET A 370 14.09 9.57 -8.88
N ALA A 371 12.97 9.01 -8.41
CA ALA A 371 12.63 7.59 -8.58
C ALA A 371 12.42 7.23 -10.05
N VAL A 372 11.68 8.04 -10.82
CA VAL A 372 11.50 7.83 -12.26
C VAL A 372 12.86 7.86 -12.98
N ASN A 373 13.69 8.86 -12.71
CA ASN A 373 15.03 8.96 -13.28
C ASN A 373 15.92 7.75 -12.92
N PHE A 374 15.84 7.29 -11.67
CA PHE A 374 16.56 6.09 -11.22
C PHE A 374 16.08 4.85 -11.98
N ILE A 375 14.78 4.61 -12.05
CA ILE A 375 14.18 3.49 -12.78
C ILE A 375 14.63 3.51 -14.24
N GLU A 376 14.40 4.62 -14.92
CA GLU A 376 14.67 4.75 -16.36
C GLU A 376 16.15 4.56 -16.71
N SER A 377 17.05 5.08 -15.86
CA SER A 377 18.49 4.90 -16.04
C SER A 377 18.93 3.43 -15.87
N ARG A 378 18.27 2.65 -14.98
CA ARG A 378 18.58 1.24 -14.73
C ARG A 378 17.97 0.30 -15.76
N LEU A 379 16.84 0.69 -16.32
CA LEU A 379 16.16 -0.06 -17.38
C LEU A 379 16.64 0.32 -18.79
N GLY A 380 17.60 1.24 -18.91
CA GLY A 380 18.10 1.70 -20.21
C GLY A 380 17.07 2.47 -21.03
N LEU A 381 16.07 3.07 -20.35
CA LEU A 381 15.01 3.86 -20.99
C LEU A 381 15.42 5.33 -21.24
N VAL A 382 16.50 5.79 -20.63
CA VAL A 382 17.10 7.10 -20.87
C VAL A 382 18.22 6.94 -21.90
N GLU A 383 18.10 7.59 -23.04
CA GLU A 383 19.24 7.77 -23.93
C GLU A 383 20.34 8.56 -23.20
N LYS A 384 21.53 7.97 -23.07
CA LYS A 384 22.71 8.68 -22.55
C LYS A 384 23.07 9.78 -23.55
N LYS A 385 22.52 10.99 -23.36
CA LYS A 385 22.89 12.19 -24.14
C LYS A 385 24.05 12.95 -23.47
N ILE A 386 25.08 12.26 -23.03
CA ILE A 386 26.36 12.92 -22.82
C ILE A 386 27.21 12.55 -24.03
N ASP A 387 27.18 13.39 -25.04
CA ASP A 387 28.18 13.39 -26.10
C ASP A 387 29.49 13.87 -25.47
N MET A 388 30.31 12.91 -25.01
CA MET A 388 31.60 13.22 -24.40
C MET A 388 32.57 13.86 -25.42
N ASP A 389 32.30 13.73 -26.72
CA ASP A 389 33.08 14.39 -27.77
C ASP A 389 32.74 15.88 -27.86
N SER A 390 31.59 16.31 -27.32
CA SER A 390 31.21 17.72 -27.28
C SER A 390 31.72 18.45 -26.02
N VAL A 391 32.26 17.73 -25.04
CA VAL A 391 32.88 18.32 -23.84
C VAL A 391 34.37 18.51 -24.12
N GLY A 392 34.71 19.58 -24.83
CA GLY A 392 36.11 19.97 -25.02
C GLY A 392 36.73 20.32 -23.67
N PHE A 393 37.53 19.43 -23.12
CA PHE A 393 38.52 19.79 -22.11
C PHE A 393 39.68 20.46 -22.86
N ALA A 394 39.78 21.78 -22.80
CA ALA A 394 40.99 22.48 -23.12
C ALA A 394 41.96 22.26 -21.95
N TRP A 395 43.01 21.51 -22.17
CA TRP A 395 44.19 21.40 -21.30
C TRP A 395 45.12 22.59 -21.53
#